data_b064e8e4590e2e8679f09b1aa0af092c
#
_entry.id   b064e8e4590e2e8679f09b1aa0af092c
#
_cell.length_a   1.000
_cell.length_b   1.000
_cell.length_c   1.000
_cell.angle_alpha   90.00
_cell.angle_beta   90.00
_cell.angle_gamma   90.00
#
_symmetry.space_group_name_H-M   'P 1'
#
loop_
_entity.id
_entity.type
_entity.pdbx_description
1 polymer ?
#
loop_
_entity_poly.entity_id
_entity_poly.type
_entity_poly.pdbx_seq_one_letter_code
_entity_poly.pdbx_strand_id
1 'polypeptide(L)'
;MEIRKEINGFYALADMVWSGATDTIADIQNANKEDEFMDFLEMEFFEDIPTDTEVNDFIWFERDRIYEHLGLTENGELPEDKLEETLNDSIDSLIVSDDFDEFCGDCDCEKCICNEICRSLDDCEALFEDFKNQVITIDEIKETWEEKTGMNVW
;
A
#
# COMPACT_ATOMS: atom_id res chain seq x y z
N MET A 1 -38.69 -3.40 -4.87
CA MET A 1 -37.88 -2.19 -5.14
C MET A 1 -36.45 -2.54 -4.84
N GLU A 2 -35.66 -2.75 -5.85
CA GLU A 2 -34.21 -3.03 -5.69
C GLU A 2 -33.49 -1.69 -5.67
N ILE A 3 -32.69 -1.44 -4.65
CA ILE A 3 -31.81 -0.27 -4.58
C ILE A 3 -30.42 -0.77 -4.97
N ARG A 4 -29.96 -0.38 -6.13
CA ARG A 4 -28.58 -0.64 -6.60
C ARG A 4 -27.68 0.50 -6.11
N LYS A 5 -26.63 0.17 -5.37
CA LYS A 5 -25.59 1.11 -4.96
C LYS A 5 -24.36 0.88 -5.83
N GLU A 6 -23.93 1.88 -6.56
CA GLU A 6 -22.62 1.85 -7.22
C GLU A 6 -21.54 2.11 -6.16
N ILE A 7 -20.55 1.21 -6.09
CA ILE A 7 -19.36 1.38 -5.25
C ILE A 7 -18.29 2.02 -6.13
N ASN A 8 -18.03 3.28 -5.90
CA ASN A 8 -17.04 4.04 -6.67
C ASN A 8 -15.67 3.98 -5.96
N GLY A 9 -14.96 2.85 -6.15
CA GLY A 9 -13.60 2.66 -5.68
C GLY A 9 -13.48 2.06 -4.29
N PHE A 10 -12.23 1.81 -3.91
CA PHE A 10 -11.84 1.10 -2.68
C PHE A 10 -12.38 1.75 -1.40
N TYR A 11 -12.28 3.06 -1.27
CA TYR A 11 -12.72 3.75 -0.04
C TYR A 11 -14.22 3.68 0.19
N ALA A 12 -15.03 3.72 -0.89
CA ALA A 12 -16.47 3.52 -0.78
C ALA A 12 -16.82 2.08 -0.36
N LEU A 13 -16.02 1.11 -0.77
CA LEU A 13 -16.11 -0.28 -0.33
C LEU A 13 -15.70 -0.42 1.14
N ALA A 14 -14.60 0.21 1.56
CA ALA A 14 -14.12 0.20 2.93
C ALA A 14 -15.15 0.74 3.93
N ASP A 15 -15.88 1.78 3.55
CA ASP A 15 -16.97 2.35 4.37
C ASP A 15 -18.20 1.43 4.44
N MET A 16 -18.34 0.48 3.54
CA MET A 16 -19.50 -0.41 3.45
C MET A 16 -19.32 -1.70 4.23
N VAL A 17 -18.09 -2.20 4.40
CA VAL A 17 -17.80 -3.49 5.05
C VAL A 17 -17.86 -3.42 6.57
N TRP A 18 -18.07 -4.58 7.21
CA TRP A 18 -18.18 -4.68 8.66
C TRP A 18 -17.51 -5.96 9.19
N SER A 19 -17.35 -6.04 10.51
CA SER A 19 -16.76 -7.19 11.22
C SER A 19 -15.36 -7.56 10.70
N GLY A 20 -15.08 -8.85 10.46
CA GLY A 20 -13.77 -9.32 10.03
C GLY A 20 -13.35 -8.87 8.63
N ALA A 21 -14.28 -8.42 7.78
CA ALA A 21 -13.94 -7.84 6.49
C ALA A 21 -13.17 -6.52 6.63
N THR A 22 -13.38 -5.75 7.70
CA THR A 22 -12.64 -4.51 7.96
C THR A 22 -11.16 -4.74 8.16
N ASP A 23 -10.77 -5.85 8.80
CA ASP A 23 -9.37 -6.20 9.01
C ASP A 23 -8.68 -6.53 7.67
N THR A 24 -9.36 -7.32 6.82
CA THR A 24 -8.88 -7.64 5.48
C THR A 24 -8.68 -6.39 4.62
N ILE A 25 -9.62 -5.45 4.66
CA ILE A 25 -9.51 -4.17 3.95
C ILE A 25 -8.33 -3.33 4.47
N ALA A 26 -8.11 -3.31 5.78
CA ALA A 26 -6.98 -2.60 6.38
C ALA A 26 -5.63 -3.20 5.93
N ASP A 27 -5.52 -4.53 5.87
CA ASP A 27 -4.31 -5.21 5.40
C ASP A 27 -4.03 -4.90 3.92
N ILE A 28 -5.07 -4.91 3.07
CA ILE A 28 -4.95 -4.55 1.64
C ILE A 28 -4.47 -3.11 1.47
N GLN A 29 -5.02 -2.19 2.25
CA GLN A 29 -4.63 -0.78 2.25
C GLN A 29 -3.18 -0.59 2.72
N ASN A 30 -2.79 -1.25 3.81
CA ASN A 30 -1.41 -1.21 4.32
C ASN A 30 -0.39 -1.76 3.32
N ALA A 31 -0.80 -2.73 2.49
CA ALA A 31 0.02 -3.30 1.44
C ALA A 31 -0.01 -2.52 0.11
N ASN A 32 -0.76 -1.40 0.03
CA ASN A 32 -0.97 -0.61 -1.20
C ASN A 32 -1.49 -1.45 -2.39
N LYS A 33 -2.43 -2.35 -2.12
CA LYS A 33 -3.01 -3.29 -3.10
C LYS A 33 -4.48 -3.00 -3.45
N GLU A 34 -4.94 -1.76 -3.21
CA GLU A 34 -6.33 -1.35 -3.39
C GLU A 34 -6.83 -1.55 -4.83
N ASP A 35 -6.04 -1.11 -5.81
CA ASP A 35 -6.43 -1.18 -7.23
C ASP A 35 -6.48 -2.63 -7.72
N GLU A 36 -5.45 -3.44 -7.40
CA GLU A 36 -5.41 -4.87 -7.74
C GLU A 36 -6.57 -5.64 -7.08
N PHE A 37 -6.92 -5.27 -5.86
CA PHE A 37 -8.04 -5.86 -5.16
C PHE A 37 -9.39 -5.49 -5.79
N MET A 38 -9.59 -4.24 -6.21
CA MET A 38 -10.82 -3.83 -6.90
C MET A 38 -10.99 -4.56 -8.22
N ASP A 39 -9.92 -4.71 -9.00
CA ASP A 39 -9.92 -5.49 -10.24
C ASP A 39 -10.27 -6.97 -9.99
N PHE A 40 -9.72 -7.55 -8.92
CA PHE A 40 -10.03 -8.91 -8.49
C PHE A 40 -11.51 -9.07 -8.10
N LEU A 41 -12.05 -8.11 -7.35
CA LEU A 41 -13.45 -8.13 -6.93
C LEU A 41 -14.41 -8.03 -8.13
N GLU A 42 -14.10 -7.15 -9.09
CA GLU A 42 -14.87 -7.04 -10.34
C GLU A 42 -14.87 -8.33 -11.15
N MET A 43 -13.75 -9.05 -11.15
CA MET A 43 -13.62 -10.32 -11.84
C MET A 43 -14.43 -11.43 -11.16
N GLU A 44 -14.45 -11.47 -9.83
CA GLU A 44 -15.22 -12.45 -9.04
C GLU A 44 -16.74 -12.27 -9.20
N PHE A 45 -17.21 -11.04 -9.26
CA PHE A 45 -18.62 -10.71 -9.38
C PHE A 45 -19.05 -10.29 -10.80
N PHE A 46 -18.31 -10.70 -11.81
CA PHE A 46 -18.55 -10.32 -13.19
C PHE A 46 -19.93 -10.76 -13.74
N GLU A 47 -20.40 -11.94 -13.34
CA GLU A 47 -21.64 -12.52 -13.87
C GLU A 47 -22.90 -12.00 -13.16
N ASP A 48 -22.81 -11.69 -11.89
CA ASP A 48 -23.93 -11.27 -11.06
C ASP A 48 -23.60 -10.03 -10.24
N ILE A 49 -24.59 -9.15 -10.05
CA ILE A 49 -24.43 -7.99 -9.17
C ILE A 49 -24.63 -8.46 -7.73
N PRO A 50 -23.56 -8.47 -6.90
CA PRO A 50 -23.65 -8.96 -5.53
C PRO A 50 -24.42 -7.98 -4.63
N THR A 51 -24.95 -8.52 -3.55
CA THR A 51 -25.46 -7.73 -2.43
C THR A 51 -24.31 -7.27 -1.52
N ASP A 52 -24.54 -6.23 -0.72
CA ASP A 52 -23.57 -5.76 0.28
C ASP A 52 -23.10 -6.89 1.21
N THR A 53 -23.99 -7.81 1.57
CA THR A 53 -23.68 -8.97 2.42
C THR A 53 -22.79 -9.97 1.70
N GLU A 54 -23.05 -10.27 0.43
CA GLU A 54 -22.24 -11.21 -0.34
C GLU A 54 -20.82 -10.68 -0.54
N VAL A 55 -20.65 -9.39 -0.79
CA VAL A 55 -19.33 -8.75 -0.88
C VAL A 55 -18.61 -8.79 0.46
N ASN A 56 -19.30 -8.42 1.55
CA ASN A 56 -18.72 -8.46 2.89
C ASN A 56 -18.28 -9.87 3.29
N ASP A 57 -19.13 -10.86 3.06
CA ASP A 57 -18.85 -12.26 3.39
C ASP A 57 -17.71 -12.82 2.57
N PHE A 58 -17.62 -12.46 1.29
CA PHE A 58 -16.49 -12.81 0.44
C PHE A 58 -15.18 -12.24 1.00
N ILE A 59 -15.14 -10.95 1.33
CA ILE A 59 -13.94 -10.30 1.88
C ILE A 59 -13.53 -10.92 3.23
N TRP A 60 -14.49 -11.31 4.05
CA TRP A 60 -14.23 -11.87 5.36
C TRP A 60 -13.79 -13.34 5.31
N PHE A 61 -14.51 -14.18 4.56
CA PHE A 61 -14.33 -15.63 4.59
C PHE A 61 -13.33 -16.15 3.55
N GLU A 62 -13.17 -15.43 2.42
CA GLU A 62 -12.22 -15.78 1.35
C GLU A 62 -10.89 -15.01 1.45
N ARG A 63 -10.53 -14.57 2.65
CA ARG A 63 -9.33 -13.78 2.91
C ARG A 63 -8.07 -14.43 2.39
N ASP A 64 -7.88 -15.72 2.60
CA ASP A 64 -6.70 -16.46 2.14
C ASP A 64 -6.56 -16.41 0.62
N ARG A 65 -7.68 -16.54 -0.10
CA ARG A 65 -7.74 -16.46 -1.56
C ARG A 65 -7.44 -15.05 -2.06
N ILE A 66 -7.92 -14.03 -1.35
CA ILE A 66 -7.62 -12.62 -1.65
C ILE A 66 -6.12 -12.37 -1.48
N TYR A 67 -5.53 -12.79 -0.37
CA TYR A 67 -4.11 -12.61 -0.10
C TYR A 67 -3.23 -13.35 -1.11
N GLU A 68 -3.56 -14.57 -1.46
CA GLU A 68 -2.86 -15.33 -2.51
C GLU A 68 -2.89 -14.59 -3.85
N HIS A 69 -4.05 -14.06 -4.24
CA HIS A 69 -4.19 -13.30 -5.49
C HIS A 69 -3.36 -12.01 -5.49
N LEU A 70 -3.33 -11.30 -4.38
CA LEU A 70 -2.59 -10.04 -4.21
C LEU A 70 -1.10 -10.24 -3.92
N GLY A 71 -0.64 -11.49 -3.78
CA GLY A 71 0.75 -11.80 -3.45
C GLY A 71 1.15 -11.41 -2.03
N LEU A 72 0.19 -11.42 -1.09
CA LEU A 72 0.41 -11.16 0.32
C LEU A 72 0.71 -12.45 1.08
N THR A 73 1.33 -12.32 2.25
CA THR A 73 1.51 -13.41 3.20
C THR A 73 0.18 -13.81 3.86
N GLU A 74 0.15 -14.93 4.59
CA GLU A 74 -1.04 -15.35 5.38
C GLU A 74 -1.49 -14.30 6.41
N ASN A 75 -0.61 -13.38 6.78
CA ASN A 75 -0.90 -12.28 7.69
C ASN A 75 -1.36 -10.98 6.98
N GLY A 76 -1.48 -11.00 5.65
CA GLY A 76 -1.87 -9.83 4.86
C GLY A 76 -0.75 -8.82 4.62
N GLU A 77 0.50 -9.22 4.82
CA GLU A 77 1.69 -8.38 4.65
C GLU A 77 2.35 -8.65 3.29
N LEU A 78 3.08 -7.66 2.77
CA LEU A 78 3.95 -7.89 1.62
C LEU A 78 5.10 -8.84 2.02
N PRO A 79 5.48 -9.79 1.15
CA PRO A 79 6.68 -10.61 1.37
C PRO A 79 7.93 -9.74 1.48
N GLU A 80 8.88 -10.15 2.32
CA GLU A 80 10.12 -9.39 2.59
C GLU A 80 10.93 -9.06 1.32
N ASP A 81 10.99 -9.99 0.36
CA ASP A 81 11.65 -9.79 -0.93
C ASP A 81 11.01 -8.66 -1.76
N LYS A 82 9.70 -8.50 -1.68
CA LYS A 82 8.98 -7.42 -2.36
C LYS A 82 9.19 -6.06 -1.69
N LEU A 83 9.27 -6.04 -0.38
CA LEU A 83 9.57 -4.82 0.39
C LEU A 83 10.99 -4.33 0.11
N GLU A 84 11.97 -5.24 0.04
CA GLU A 84 13.34 -4.93 -0.32
C GLU A 84 13.44 -4.34 -1.73
N GLU A 85 12.77 -4.97 -2.73
CA GLU A 85 12.71 -4.49 -4.10
C GLU A 85 12.16 -3.05 -4.17
N THR A 86 11.02 -2.80 -3.51
CA THR A 86 10.37 -1.49 -3.50
C THR A 86 11.23 -0.42 -2.81
N LEU A 87 11.91 -0.76 -1.72
CA LEU A 87 12.82 0.15 -1.03
C LEU A 87 14.03 0.50 -1.92
N ASN A 88 14.63 -0.49 -2.59
CA ASN A 88 15.75 -0.26 -3.49
C ASN A 88 15.35 0.62 -4.68
N ASP A 89 14.18 0.38 -5.29
CA ASP A 89 13.64 1.21 -6.37
C ASP A 89 13.43 2.67 -5.91
N SER A 90 12.95 2.88 -4.69
CA SER A 90 12.78 4.21 -4.11
C SER A 90 14.11 4.91 -3.84
N ILE A 91 15.11 4.19 -3.35
CA ILE A 91 16.47 4.70 -3.14
C ILE A 91 17.13 5.04 -4.49
N ASP A 92 16.99 4.18 -5.50
CA ASP A 92 17.51 4.44 -6.85
C ASP A 92 16.88 5.69 -7.46
N SER A 93 15.57 5.87 -7.28
CA SER A 93 14.87 7.08 -7.71
C SER A 93 15.40 8.33 -7.01
N LEU A 94 15.65 8.26 -5.69
CA LEU A 94 16.24 9.34 -4.91
C LEU A 94 17.66 9.72 -5.42
N ILE A 95 18.46 8.73 -5.80
CA ILE A 95 19.83 8.94 -6.28
C ILE A 95 19.84 9.63 -7.65
N VAL A 96 19.00 9.17 -8.59
CA VAL A 96 19.03 9.61 -10.00
C VAL A 96 18.27 10.91 -10.24
N SER A 97 17.29 11.25 -9.41
CA SER A 97 16.49 12.46 -9.59
C SER A 97 17.30 13.73 -9.31
N ASP A 98 17.24 14.70 -10.20
CA ASP A 98 17.98 15.96 -10.07
C ASP A 98 17.22 16.98 -9.21
N ASP A 99 15.88 16.91 -9.18
CA ASP A 99 15.03 17.78 -8.38
C ASP A 99 13.89 16.99 -7.69
N PHE A 100 13.21 17.65 -6.75
CA PHE A 100 12.17 17.02 -5.96
C PHE A 100 10.92 16.67 -6.79
N ASP A 101 10.57 17.47 -7.78
CA ASP A 101 9.42 17.21 -8.65
C ASP A 101 9.64 15.94 -9.51
N GLU A 102 10.88 15.68 -9.93
CA GLU A 102 11.24 14.44 -10.62
C GLU A 102 11.18 13.23 -9.69
N PHE A 103 11.59 13.39 -8.43
CA PHE A 103 11.59 12.34 -7.42
C PHE A 103 10.17 11.99 -6.93
N CYS A 104 9.35 13.00 -6.66
CA CYS A 104 8.09 12.83 -5.95
C CYS A 104 6.87 13.54 -6.58
N GLY A 105 7.02 14.16 -7.77
CA GLY A 105 6.01 15.05 -8.35
C GLY A 105 4.64 14.44 -8.61
N ASP A 106 4.55 13.13 -8.86
CA ASP A 106 3.30 12.39 -9.07
C ASP A 106 3.05 11.33 -7.98
N CYS A 107 3.82 11.38 -6.88
CA CYS A 107 3.75 10.38 -5.83
C CYS A 107 2.58 10.67 -4.87
N ASP A 108 1.69 9.71 -4.73
CA ASP A 108 0.73 9.70 -3.62
C ASP A 108 1.51 9.37 -2.33
N CYS A 109 1.79 10.38 -1.51
CA CYS A 109 2.59 10.21 -0.29
C CYS A 109 1.98 9.21 0.69
N GLU A 110 0.68 8.94 0.63
CA GLU A 110 0.04 7.92 1.46
C GLU A 110 0.41 6.49 1.01
N LYS A 111 0.78 6.33 -0.26
CA LYS A 111 1.17 5.05 -0.88
C LYS A 111 2.69 4.89 -1.05
N CYS A 112 3.48 5.91 -0.73
CA CYS A 112 4.92 5.87 -0.89
C CYS A 112 5.57 5.04 0.21
N ILE A 113 6.41 4.08 -0.15
CA ILE A 113 7.16 3.27 0.83
C ILE A 113 8.09 4.12 1.70
N CYS A 114 8.55 5.25 1.18
CA CYS A 114 9.33 6.24 1.93
C CYS A 114 8.47 7.08 2.88
N ASN A 115 7.15 6.95 2.86
CA ASN A 115 6.24 7.79 3.64
C ASN A 115 6.56 7.76 5.14
N GLU A 116 6.90 6.61 5.71
CA GLU A 116 7.25 6.52 7.12
C GLU A 116 8.58 7.21 7.44
N ILE A 117 9.55 7.13 6.52
CA ILE A 117 10.82 7.84 6.63
C ILE A 117 10.58 9.35 6.46
N CYS A 118 9.80 9.73 5.45
CA CYS A 118 9.43 11.11 5.18
C CYS A 118 8.64 11.74 6.34
N ARG A 119 7.70 11.02 6.94
CA ARG A 119 6.96 11.48 8.12
C ARG A 119 7.86 11.68 9.35
N SER A 120 8.94 10.92 9.49
CA SER A 120 9.88 11.10 10.60
C SER A 120 10.79 12.30 10.45
N LEU A 121 10.97 12.76 9.21
CA LEU A 121 11.76 13.94 8.84
C LEU A 121 10.87 15.16 8.53
N ASP A 122 9.60 15.11 8.93
CA ASP A 122 8.56 16.12 8.76
C ASP A 122 8.07 16.33 7.31
N ASP A 123 8.82 15.92 6.27
CA ASP A 123 8.44 16.16 4.88
C ASP A 123 9.30 15.35 3.89
N CYS A 124 8.71 14.84 2.78
CA CYS A 124 9.46 14.19 1.69
C CYS A 124 10.46 15.16 1.01
N GLU A 125 10.10 16.42 0.91
CA GLU A 125 10.99 17.48 0.40
C GLU A 125 12.21 17.63 1.29
N ALA A 126 12.03 17.62 2.62
CA ALA A 126 13.14 17.68 3.57
C ALA A 126 14.08 16.47 3.44
N LEU A 127 13.54 15.26 3.27
CA LEU A 127 14.36 14.06 3.03
C LEU A 127 15.20 14.19 1.75
N PHE A 128 14.58 14.66 0.66
CA PHE A 128 15.28 14.86 -0.61
C PHE A 128 16.38 15.89 -0.51
N GLU A 129 16.09 17.06 0.07
CA GLU A 129 17.04 18.15 0.28
C GLU A 129 18.20 17.72 1.20
N ASP A 130 17.92 17.05 2.31
CA ASP A 130 18.95 16.57 3.24
C ASP A 130 19.86 15.53 2.58
N PHE A 131 19.31 14.63 1.75
CA PHE A 131 20.09 13.70 0.99
C PHE A 131 20.97 14.40 -0.07
N LYS A 132 20.43 15.33 -0.87
CA LYS A 132 21.16 16.07 -1.90
C LYS A 132 22.24 16.98 -1.29
N ASN A 133 22.00 17.53 -0.10
CA ASN A 133 22.95 18.33 0.65
C ASN A 133 23.96 17.50 1.47
N GLN A 134 23.91 16.17 1.38
CA GLN A 134 24.76 15.24 2.13
C GLN A 134 24.63 15.35 3.67
N VAL A 135 23.47 15.77 4.14
CA VAL A 135 23.13 15.82 5.58
C VAL A 135 22.75 14.43 6.07
N ILE A 136 22.04 13.65 5.23
CA ILE A 136 21.67 12.28 5.49
C ILE A 136 22.25 11.35 4.40
N THR A 137 22.64 10.16 4.79
CA THR A 137 23.19 9.13 3.91
C THR A 137 22.17 8.05 3.59
N ILE A 138 22.41 7.27 2.53
CA ILE A 138 21.58 6.09 2.21
C ILE A 138 21.56 5.10 3.39
N ASP A 139 22.68 4.89 4.05
CA ASP A 139 22.75 3.95 5.19
C ASP A 139 21.88 4.42 6.35
N GLU A 140 21.82 5.73 6.63
CA GLU A 140 20.94 6.29 7.67
C GLU A 140 19.46 6.18 7.28
N ILE A 141 19.12 6.34 5.99
CA ILE A 141 17.76 6.10 5.49
C ILE A 141 17.37 4.64 5.71
N LYS A 142 18.24 3.71 5.39
CA LYS A 142 18.05 2.28 5.57
C LYS A 142 17.90 1.91 7.07
N GLU A 143 18.77 2.40 7.93
CA GLU A 143 18.69 2.19 9.39
C GLU A 143 17.36 2.70 9.97
N THR A 144 16.90 3.88 9.55
CA THR A 144 15.63 4.46 10.00
C THR A 144 14.45 3.58 9.55
N TRP A 145 14.52 3.06 8.33
CA TRP A 145 13.48 2.18 7.81
C TRP A 145 13.44 0.84 8.56
N GLU A 146 14.61 0.23 8.85
CA GLU A 146 14.71 -1.00 9.67
C GLU A 146 14.16 -0.79 11.09
N GLU A 147 14.49 0.34 11.74
CA GLU A 147 13.98 0.66 13.07
C GLU A 147 12.44 0.76 13.10
N LYS A 148 11.83 1.30 12.05
CA LYS A 148 10.39 1.53 11.98
C LYS A 148 9.61 0.30 11.58
N THR A 149 10.11 -0.47 10.64
CA THR A 149 9.43 -1.66 10.11
C THR A 149 9.79 -2.93 10.89
N GLY A 150 10.91 -2.93 11.62
CA GLY A 150 11.44 -4.12 12.29
C GLY A 150 12.03 -5.16 11.32
N MET A 151 12.17 -4.83 10.06
CA MET A 151 12.70 -5.71 9.01
C MET A 151 14.18 -5.42 8.76
N ASN A 152 15.00 -6.48 8.70
CA ASN A 152 16.40 -6.40 8.29
C ASN A 152 16.50 -6.82 6.83
N VAL A 153 16.71 -5.88 5.94
CA VAL A 153 16.77 -6.06 4.47
C VAL A 153 18.18 -6.07 3.89
N TRP A 154 19.21 -6.15 4.76
CA TRP A 154 20.64 -6.12 4.35
C TRP A 154 21.42 -7.32 4.84
#